data_5b921d9546ddf32fe61a1a46400ee434
#
_entry.id   5b921d9546ddf32fe61a1a46400ee434
#
_cell.length_a   1.000
_cell.length_b   1.000
_cell.length_c   1.000
_cell.angle_alpha   90.00
_cell.angle_beta   90.00
_cell.angle_gamma   90.00
#
_symmetry.space_group_name_H-M   'P 1'
#
loop_
_entity.id
_entity.type
_entity.pdbx_description
1 polymer ?
#
loop_
_entity_poly.entity_id
_entity_poly.type
_entity_poly.pdbx_seq_one_letter_code
_entity_poly.pdbx_strand_id
1 'polypeptide(L)'
;MKANEVMKILQISRSTLLRWRKDGILKANKLPSGQYDWDEDSVYALINKGEKRGVYLYARVSTPKQKHDLENQMENLQNFAMKQGYPVAGAFQDIASGISFEKRKEFFELLDLVIAGKVSTVIITYKDRLSRVGFDLFKYLFAKYHVEIVVMSELTDKTTDQQEIWYYVKFEDNLNFCFLTNP
;
A
#
# COMPACT_ATOMS: atom_id res chain seq x y z
N MET A 1 14.18 1.03 1.29
CA MET A 1 14.30 0.00 0.22
C MET A 1 15.77 -0.31 -0.09
N LYS A 2 16.06 -1.51 -0.68
CA LYS A 2 17.43 -1.93 -0.97
C LYS A 2 17.99 -1.25 -2.25
N ALA A 3 19.32 -1.08 -2.34
CA ALA A 3 19.97 -0.43 -3.48
C ALA A 3 19.64 -1.08 -4.84
N ASN A 4 19.56 -2.42 -4.89
CA ASN A 4 19.25 -3.13 -6.13
C ASN A 4 17.83 -2.84 -6.65
N GLU A 5 16.86 -2.64 -5.75
CA GLU A 5 15.50 -2.25 -6.09
C GLU A 5 15.46 -0.83 -6.65
N VAL A 6 16.13 0.11 -5.97
CA VAL A 6 16.24 1.50 -6.45
C VAL A 6 16.85 1.57 -7.84
N MET A 7 17.96 0.86 -8.06
CA MET A 7 18.60 0.80 -9.38
C MET A 7 17.69 0.22 -10.46
N LYS A 8 16.89 -0.80 -10.12
CA LYS A 8 15.92 -1.41 -11.03
C LYS A 8 14.76 -0.47 -11.34
N ILE A 9 14.20 0.19 -10.32
CA ILE A 9 13.08 1.11 -10.45
C ILE A 9 13.48 2.35 -11.28
N LEU A 10 14.61 2.96 -10.97
CA LEU A 10 15.08 4.18 -11.64
C LEU A 10 15.89 3.90 -12.91
N GLN A 11 16.17 2.63 -13.22
CA GLN A 11 16.99 2.20 -14.36
C GLN A 11 18.36 2.88 -14.40
N ILE A 12 19.01 3.02 -13.23
CA ILE A 12 20.31 3.68 -13.08
C ILE A 12 21.41 2.72 -12.61
N SER A 13 22.65 3.09 -12.88
CA SER A 13 23.81 2.36 -12.38
C SER A 13 24.09 2.64 -10.90
N ARG A 14 24.85 1.75 -10.25
CA ARG A 14 25.28 1.92 -8.85
C ARG A 14 26.08 3.20 -8.64
N SER A 15 26.92 3.59 -9.59
CA SER A 15 27.68 4.84 -9.53
C SER A 15 26.77 6.07 -9.55
N THR A 16 25.75 6.06 -10.40
CA THR A 16 24.74 7.12 -10.46
C THR A 16 23.94 7.19 -9.16
N LEU A 17 23.52 6.04 -8.61
CA LEU A 17 22.80 5.94 -7.35
C LEU A 17 23.58 6.61 -6.20
N LEU A 18 24.87 6.27 -6.06
CA LEU A 18 25.73 6.84 -5.02
C LEU A 18 26.00 8.34 -5.23
N ARG A 19 26.15 8.77 -6.50
CA ARG A 19 26.28 10.19 -6.85
C ARG A 19 25.01 10.96 -6.44
N TRP A 20 23.84 10.49 -6.82
CA TRP A 20 22.57 11.15 -6.49
C TRP A 20 22.29 11.25 -4.98
N ARG A 21 22.77 10.28 -4.21
CA ARG A 21 22.76 10.40 -2.74
C ARG A 21 23.68 11.53 -2.27
N LYS A 22 24.93 11.61 -2.81
CA LYS A 22 25.88 12.65 -2.46
C LYS A 22 25.36 14.03 -2.82
N ASP A 23 24.69 14.14 -3.95
CA ASP A 23 24.09 15.39 -4.46
C ASP A 23 22.76 15.75 -3.76
N GLY A 24 22.28 14.92 -2.80
CA GLY A 24 21.05 15.14 -2.05
C GLY A 24 19.76 14.90 -2.84
N ILE A 25 19.85 14.36 -4.06
CA ILE A 25 18.70 14.03 -4.91
C ILE A 25 17.93 12.84 -4.34
N LEU A 26 18.67 11.81 -3.87
CA LEU A 26 18.11 10.64 -3.19
C LEU A 26 18.52 10.63 -1.72
N LYS A 27 17.55 10.36 -0.85
CA LYS A 27 17.77 10.22 0.59
C LYS A 27 18.03 8.75 0.93
N ALA A 28 18.97 8.50 1.84
CA ALA A 28 19.25 7.17 2.36
C ALA A 28 19.88 7.22 3.74
N ASN A 29 19.49 6.30 4.61
CA ASN A 29 20.08 6.11 5.93
C ASN A 29 21.17 5.04 5.87
N LYS A 30 22.32 5.28 6.47
CA LYS A 30 23.38 4.28 6.57
C LYS A 30 23.07 3.34 7.73
N LEU A 31 22.98 2.04 7.44
CA LEU A 31 22.79 1.00 8.43
C LEU A 31 24.10 0.65 9.15
N PRO A 32 24.06 0.05 10.35
CA PRO A 32 25.26 -0.43 11.06
C PRO A 32 26.09 -1.43 10.24
N SER A 33 25.44 -2.18 9.34
CA SER A 33 26.09 -3.10 8.38
C SER A 33 26.92 -2.40 7.29
N GLY A 34 26.89 -1.06 7.22
CA GLY A 34 27.51 -0.27 6.17
C GLY A 34 26.69 -0.14 4.88
N GLN A 35 25.57 -0.85 4.78
CA GLN A 35 24.63 -0.72 3.67
C GLN A 35 23.76 0.54 3.83
N TYR A 36 23.09 0.93 2.74
CA TYR A 36 22.14 2.03 2.74
C TYR A 36 20.69 1.53 2.63
N ASP A 37 19.85 2.02 3.52
CA ASP A 37 18.39 1.92 3.41
C ASP A 37 17.87 3.19 2.74
N TRP A 38 17.33 3.03 1.52
CA TRP A 38 16.93 4.14 0.66
C TRP A 38 15.50 4.55 0.96
N ASP A 39 15.30 5.86 1.06
CA ASP A 39 13.98 6.44 1.30
C ASP A 39 13.10 6.29 0.05
N GLU A 40 12.02 5.54 0.20
CA GLU A 40 11.10 5.20 -0.88
C GLU A 40 10.41 6.44 -1.47
N ASP A 41 10.04 7.38 -0.63
CA ASP A 41 9.37 8.60 -1.08
C ASP A 41 10.28 9.44 -1.96
N SER A 42 11.58 9.52 -1.65
CA SER A 42 12.54 10.22 -2.50
C SER A 42 12.74 9.53 -3.85
N VAL A 43 12.68 8.20 -3.90
CA VAL A 43 12.78 7.42 -5.14
C VAL A 43 11.55 7.63 -6.02
N TYR A 44 10.36 7.48 -5.45
CA TYR A 44 9.12 7.66 -6.20
C TYR A 44 8.83 9.11 -6.58
N ALA A 45 9.30 10.09 -5.79
CA ALA A 45 9.23 11.49 -6.16
C ALA A 45 9.96 11.78 -7.49
N LEU A 46 11.10 11.11 -7.75
CA LEU A 46 11.80 11.27 -9.03
C LEU A 46 10.98 10.72 -10.20
N ILE A 47 10.30 9.58 -10.02
CA ILE A 47 9.42 9.00 -11.06
C ILE A 47 8.21 9.90 -11.28
N ASN A 48 7.62 10.39 -10.20
CA ASN A 48 6.41 11.20 -10.20
C ASN A 48 6.69 12.71 -10.39
N LYS A 49 7.84 13.08 -10.89
CA LYS A 49 8.22 14.49 -11.16
C LYS A 49 8.07 15.41 -9.94
N GLY A 50 8.38 14.89 -8.75
CA GLY A 50 8.30 15.63 -7.49
C GLY A 50 6.99 15.47 -6.73
N GLU A 51 5.98 14.85 -7.30
CA GLU A 51 4.73 14.53 -6.59
C GLU A 51 4.95 13.40 -5.57
N LYS A 52 4.39 13.59 -4.37
CA LYS A 52 4.38 12.54 -3.34
C LYS A 52 3.34 11.50 -3.70
N ARG A 53 3.61 10.24 -3.31
CA ARG A 53 2.61 9.17 -3.39
C ARG A 53 1.44 9.48 -2.47
N GLY A 54 0.21 9.27 -2.97
CA GLY A 54 -1.02 9.56 -2.26
C GLY A 54 -1.55 8.40 -1.44
N VAL A 55 -2.39 8.74 -0.46
CA VAL A 55 -3.24 7.78 0.26
C VAL A 55 -4.61 7.76 -0.41
N TYR A 56 -5.12 6.58 -0.72
CA TYR A 56 -6.41 6.41 -1.40
C TYR A 56 -7.35 5.54 -0.61
N LEU A 57 -8.64 5.86 -0.67
CA LEU A 57 -9.71 5.09 -0.05
C LEU A 57 -10.37 4.22 -1.11
N TYR A 58 -10.77 3.00 -0.73
CA TYR A 58 -11.55 2.14 -1.61
C TYR A 58 -12.73 1.51 -0.86
N ALA A 59 -13.93 1.69 -1.41
CA ALA A 59 -15.17 1.11 -0.90
C ALA A 59 -15.89 0.31 -1.99
N ARG A 60 -16.63 -0.73 -1.59
CA ARG A 60 -17.39 -1.55 -2.54
C ARG A 60 -18.62 -2.17 -1.89
N VAL A 61 -19.71 -2.17 -2.66
CA VAL A 61 -20.92 -2.97 -2.37
C VAL A 61 -21.25 -3.87 -3.55
N SER A 62 -22.04 -4.91 -3.31
CA SER A 62 -22.34 -5.92 -4.35
C SER A 62 -23.49 -5.51 -5.28
N THR A 63 -24.43 -4.70 -4.81
CA THR A 63 -25.65 -4.37 -5.54
C THR A 63 -26.02 -2.88 -5.41
N PRO A 64 -26.74 -2.31 -6.39
CA PRO A 64 -27.21 -0.93 -6.32
C PRO A 64 -28.13 -0.64 -5.12
N LYS A 65 -28.83 -1.66 -4.60
CA LYS A 65 -29.67 -1.51 -3.40
C LYS A 65 -28.87 -1.12 -2.15
N GLN A 66 -27.57 -1.40 -2.15
CA GLN A 66 -26.63 -1.09 -1.07
C GLN A 66 -25.92 0.25 -1.25
N LYS A 67 -26.47 1.16 -2.08
CA LYS A 67 -25.81 2.46 -2.33
C LYS A 67 -25.62 3.26 -1.04
N HIS A 68 -26.58 3.25 -0.14
CA HIS A 68 -26.46 3.91 1.17
C HIS A 68 -25.35 3.29 2.04
N ASP A 69 -25.19 1.95 1.99
CA ASP A 69 -24.08 1.28 2.69
C ASP A 69 -22.72 1.70 2.12
N LEU A 70 -22.65 1.95 0.79
CA LEU A 70 -21.43 2.42 0.13
C LEU A 70 -21.07 3.84 0.60
N GLU A 71 -22.05 4.73 0.70
CA GLU A 71 -21.89 6.10 1.21
C GLU A 71 -21.41 6.06 2.67
N ASN A 72 -22.03 5.24 3.53
CA ASN A 72 -21.61 5.05 4.92
C ASN A 72 -20.19 4.47 5.03
N GLN A 73 -19.83 3.50 4.16
CA GLN A 73 -18.45 2.97 4.13
C GLN A 73 -17.45 4.07 3.80
N MET A 74 -17.74 4.91 2.81
CA MET A 74 -16.83 5.98 2.40
C MET A 74 -16.69 7.04 3.51
N GLU A 75 -17.77 7.43 4.16
CA GLU A 75 -17.74 8.35 5.28
C GLU A 75 -16.91 7.79 6.46
N ASN A 76 -17.09 6.51 6.79
CA ASN A 76 -16.31 5.86 7.83
C ASN A 76 -14.81 5.82 7.48
N LEU A 77 -14.45 5.55 6.22
CA LEU A 77 -13.06 5.56 5.76
C LEU A 77 -12.45 6.97 5.83
N GLN A 78 -13.19 7.99 5.44
CA GLN A 78 -12.74 9.39 5.53
C GLN A 78 -12.50 9.80 6.99
N ASN A 79 -13.45 9.50 7.87
CA ASN A 79 -13.34 9.78 9.30
C ASN A 79 -12.16 9.03 9.94
N PHE A 80 -11.95 7.77 9.56
CA PHE A 80 -10.81 6.98 10.01
C PHE A 80 -9.50 7.60 9.53
N ALA A 81 -9.38 7.90 8.24
CA ALA A 81 -8.18 8.50 7.66
C ALA A 81 -7.83 9.84 8.33
N MET A 82 -8.85 10.68 8.58
CA MET A 82 -8.68 11.95 9.28
C MET A 82 -8.16 11.76 10.72
N LYS A 83 -8.76 10.82 11.48
CA LYS A 83 -8.34 10.52 12.86
C LYS A 83 -6.92 9.98 12.94
N GLN A 84 -6.49 9.21 11.94
CA GLN A 84 -5.13 8.63 11.87
C GLN A 84 -4.11 9.59 11.21
N GLY A 85 -4.54 10.76 10.75
CA GLY A 85 -3.65 11.75 10.12
C GLY A 85 -3.21 11.38 8.70
N TYR A 86 -3.94 10.51 8.00
CA TYR A 86 -3.64 10.19 6.60
C TYR A 86 -4.07 11.32 5.66
N PRO A 87 -3.16 11.89 4.84
CA PRO A 87 -3.50 12.88 3.83
C PRO A 87 -4.13 12.18 2.61
N VAL A 88 -5.46 12.07 2.59
CA VAL A 88 -6.21 11.41 1.52
C VAL A 88 -6.09 12.20 0.21
N ALA A 89 -5.55 11.56 -0.83
CA ALA A 89 -5.40 12.12 -2.17
C ALA A 89 -6.62 11.86 -3.07
N GLY A 90 -7.39 10.80 -2.79
CA GLY A 90 -8.58 10.45 -3.55
C GLY A 90 -9.31 9.25 -2.99
N ALA A 91 -10.49 8.98 -3.56
CA ALA A 91 -11.33 7.88 -3.16
C ALA A 91 -11.97 7.21 -4.37
N PHE A 92 -12.06 5.90 -4.34
CA PHE A 92 -12.63 5.04 -5.38
C PHE A 92 -13.75 4.18 -4.81
N GLN A 93 -14.80 3.96 -5.58
CA GLN A 93 -15.95 3.19 -5.13
C GLN A 93 -16.60 2.40 -6.26
N ASP A 94 -16.91 1.13 -6.03
CA ASP A 94 -17.55 0.28 -7.02
C ASP A 94 -18.85 -0.34 -6.49
N ILE A 95 -19.84 -0.46 -7.37
CA ILE A 95 -21.03 -1.29 -7.14
C ILE A 95 -20.88 -2.54 -8.02
N ALA A 96 -20.22 -3.56 -7.49
CA ALA A 96 -19.85 -4.75 -8.23
C ALA A 96 -19.64 -5.96 -7.31
N SER A 97 -19.69 -7.16 -7.87
CA SER A 97 -19.41 -8.41 -7.14
C SER A 97 -18.01 -8.40 -6.51
N GLY A 98 -17.89 -9.03 -5.33
CA GLY A 98 -16.59 -9.27 -4.68
C GLY A 98 -15.75 -10.38 -5.34
N ILE A 99 -16.34 -11.15 -6.26
CA ILE A 99 -15.70 -12.29 -6.94
C ILE A 99 -15.27 -11.90 -8.37
N SER A 100 -16.13 -11.17 -9.10
CA SER A 100 -15.85 -10.73 -10.47
C SER A 100 -15.31 -9.30 -10.50
N PHE A 101 -14.32 -9.05 -11.37
CA PHE A 101 -13.70 -7.75 -11.53
C PHE A 101 -14.23 -6.96 -12.73
N GLU A 102 -15.02 -7.58 -13.64
CA GLU A 102 -15.47 -7.00 -14.90
C GLU A 102 -16.15 -5.62 -14.77
N LYS A 103 -16.87 -5.39 -13.67
CA LYS A 103 -17.63 -4.16 -13.40
C LYS A 103 -16.96 -3.22 -12.42
N ARG A 104 -15.70 -3.45 -12.06
CA ARG A 104 -14.96 -2.64 -11.08
C ARG A 104 -14.06 -1.63 -11.77
N LYS A 105 -14.65 -0.67 -12.44
CA LYS A 105 -13.90 0.34 -13.20
C LYS A 105 -12.97 1.16 -12.31
N GLU A 106 -13.49 1.64 -11.19
CA GLU A 106 -12.72 2.48 -10.28
C GLU A 106 -11.61 1.70 -9.55
N PHE A 107 -11.80 0.40 -9.31
CA PHE A 107 -10.73 -0.45 -8.82
C PHE A 107 -9.57 -0.57 -9.82
N PHE A 108 -9.86 -0.68 -11.11
CA PHE A 108 -8.80 -0.70 -12.13
C PHE A 108 -8.09 0.65 -12.25
N GLU A 109 -8.80 1.77 -12.13
CA GLU A 109 -8.17 3.10 -12.06
C GLU A 109 -7.24 3.22 -10.85
N LEU A 110 -7.65 2.74 -9.69
CA LEU A 110 -6.78 2.64 -8.51
C LEU A 110 -5.57 1.75 -8.78
N LEU A 111 -5.76 0.60 -9.42
CA LEU A 111 -4.68 -0.32 -9.76
C LEU A 111 -3.67 0.30 -10.74
N ASP A 112 -4.14 1.06 -11.72
CA ASP A 112 -3.28 1.81 -12.64
C ASP A 112 -2.43 2.85 -11.90
N LEU A 113 -2.99 3.53 -10.90
CA LEU A 113 -2.23 4.45 -10.03
C LEU A 113 -1.20 3.70 -9.18
N VAL A 114 -1.51 2.50 -8.68
CA VAL A 114 -0.57 1.63 -7.96
C VAL A 114 0.60 1.26 -8.87
N ILE A 115 0.30 0.78 -10.07
CA ILE A 115 1.32 0.38 -11.07
C ILE A 115 2.17 1.58 -11.49
N ALA A 116 1.57 2.76 -11.63
CA ALA A 116 2.27 4.00 -11.92
C ALA A 116 3.14 4.54 -10.75
N GLY A 117 3.11 3.88 -9.57
CA GLY A 117 3.88 4.30 -8.40
C GLY A 117 3.37 5.57 -7.72
N LYS A 118 2.11 5.93 -7.94
CA LYS A 118 1.48 7.14 -7.37
C LYS A 118 0.78 6.91 -6.03
N VAL A 119 0.66 5.67 -5.60
CA VAL A 119 -0.01 5.27 -4.36
C VAL A 119 1.01 4.87 -3.31
N SER A 120 0.86 5.36 -2.08
CA SER A 120 1.60 4.87 -0.91
C SER A 120 0.75 3.91 -0.07
N THR A 121 -0.53 4.22 0.10
CA THR A 121 -1.42 3.48 0.99
C THR A 121 -2.82 3.40 0.39
N VAL A 122 -3.45 2.25 0.52
CA VAL A 122 -4.87 2.05 0.23
C VAL A 122 -5.59 1.64 1.50
N ILE A 123 -6.62 2.38 1.88
CA ILE A 123 -7.43 2.13 3.08
C ILE A 123 -8.77 1.53 2.68
N ILE A 124 -9.14 0.42 3.30
CA ILE A 124 -10.40 -0.30 3.08
C ILE A 124 -11.08 -0.60 4.42
N THR A 125 -12.40 -0.78 4.42
CA THR A 125 -13.14 -1.14 5.64
C THR A 125 -12.87 -2.57 6.08
N TYR A 126 -13.01 -3.54 5.17
CA TYR A 126 -12.81 -4.98 5.36
C TYR A 126 -12.05 -5.58 4.18
N LYS A 127 -11.34 -6.68 4.38
CA LYS A 127 -10.61 -7.41 3.32
C LYS A 127 -11.49 -7.77 2.13
N ASP A 128 -12.74 -8.19 2.37
CA ASP A 128 -13.69 -8.58 1.33
C ASP A 128 -14.15 -7.42 0.43
N ARG A 129 -13.91 -6.17 0.84
CA ARG A 129 -14.16 -4.99 0.00
C ARG A 129 -13.18 -4.92 -1.15
N LEU A 130 -11.93 -5.23 -0.90
CA LEU A 130 -10.93 -5.34 -1.97
C LEU A 130 -11.19 -6.58 -2.82
N SER A 131 -11.24 -7.76 -2.20
CA SER A 131 -11.59 -9.01 -2.88
C SER A 131 -12.09 -10.05 -1.87
N ARG A 132 -13.15 -10.79 -2.24
CA ARG A 132 -13.62 -11.96 -1.48
C ARG A 132 -12.76 -13.19 -1.70
N VAL A 133 -12.12 -13.26 -2.88
CA VAL A 133 -11.26 -14.37 -3.26
C VAL A 133 -9.90 -13.80 -3.66
N GLY A 134 -8.85 -14.32 -3.05
CA GLY A 134 -7.49 -13.94 -3.42
C GLY A 134 -7.03 -12.57 -2.87
N PHE A 135 -7.51 -12.16 -1.68
CA PHE A 135 -7.00 -10.95 -1.00
C PHE A 135 -5.48 -10.97 -0.87
N ASP A 136 -4.89 -12.12 -0.56
CA ASP A 136 -3.44 -12.28 -0.41
C ASP A 136 -2.69 -12.03 -1.72
N LEU A 137 -3.31 -12.33 -2.88
CA LEU A 137 -2.74 -11.98 -4.18
C LEU A 137 -2.63 -10.46 -4.35
N PHE A 138 -3.67 -9.71 -3.98
CA PHE A 138 -3.63 -8.25 -4.03
C PHE A 138 -2.66 -7.67 -3.02
N LYS A 139 -2.61 -8.23 -1.81
CA LYS A 139 -1.63 -7.85 -0.79
C LYS A 139 -0.21 -8.03 -1.32
N TYR A 140 0.08 -9.18 -1.93
CA TYR A 140 1.37 -9.45 -2.57
C TYR A 140 1.66 -8.47 -3.72
N LEU A 141 0.68 -8.26 -4.61
CA LEU A 141 0.83 -7.34 -5.75
C LEU A 141 1.12 -5.91 -5.27
N PHE A 142 0.33 -5.39 -4.33
CA PHE A 142 0.50 -4.03 -3.80
C PHE A 142 1.85 -3.87 -3.09
N ALA A 143 2.27 -4.88 -2.32
CA ALA A 143 3.60 -4.91 -1.70
C ALA A 143 4.74 -4.85 -2.74
N LYS A 144 4.57 -5.45 -3.94
CA LYS A 144 5.53 -5.34 -5.04
C LYS A 144 5.72 -3.90 -5.53
N TYR A 145 4.69 -3.08 -5.41
CA TYR A 145 4.73 -1.65 -5.75
C TYR A 145 4.91 -0.76 -4.50
N HIS A 146 5.33 -1.36 -3.37
CA HIS A 146 5.52 -0.65 -2.09
C HIS A 146 4.28 0.12 -1.64
N VAL A 147 3.10 -0.47 -1.84
CA VAL A 147 1.82 0.06 -1.39
C VAL A 147 1.33 -0.73 -0.19
N GLU A 148 1.04 -0.01 0.89
CA GLU A 148 0.43 -0.58 2.09
C GLU A 148 -1.09 -0.69 1.93
N ILE A 149 -1.67 -1.82 2.37
CA ILE A 149 -3.12 -1.97 2.50
C ILE A 149 -3.48 -1.90 3.98
N VAL A 150 -4.23 -0.87 4.35
CA VAL A 150 -4.75 -0.67 5.70
C VAL A 150 -6.19 -1.16 5.76
N VAL A 151 -6.47 -2.14 6.61
CA VAL A 151 -7.81 -2.67 6.85
C VAL A 151 -8.36 -2.06 8.14
N MET A 152 -9.34 -1.16 8.02
CA MET A 152 -9.87 -0.38 9.14
C MET A 152 -10.38 -1.28 10.29
N SER A 153 -11.11 -2.35 9.99
CA SER A 153 -11.64 -3.27 11.00
C SER A 153 -10.57 -3.93 11.86
N GLU A 154 -9.41 -4.26 11.29
CA GLU A 154 -8.31 -4.88 12.04
C GLU A 154 -7.62 -3.93 13.02
N LEU A 155 -7.71 -2.63 12.78
CA LEU A 155 -7.15 -1.60 13.66
C LEU A 155 -8.13 -1.16 14.75
N THR A 156 -9.44 -1.17 14.45
CA THR A 156 -10.48 -0.83 15.45
C THR A 156 -10.66 -1.94 16.47
N ASP A 157 -10.54 -3.21 16.08
CA ASP A 157 -10.63 -4.35 17.00
C ASP A 157 -9.45 -4.40 17.98
N LYS A 158 -8.25 -3.92 17.56
CA LYS A 158 -7.06 -3.86 18.43
C LYS A 158 -7.11 -2.74 19.48
N THR A 159 -7.95 -1.73 19.32
CA THR A 159 -8.11 -0.67 20.31
C THR A 159 -9.04 -1.05 21.48
N THR A 160 -9.74 -2.18 21.39
CA THR A 160 -10.64 -2.67 22.44
C THR A 160 -9.93 -3.62 23.40
N ASP A 161 -8.85 -4.27 22.98
CA ASP A 161 -7.99 -5.06 23.86
C ASP A 161 -6.67 -4.34 24.12
N GLN A 162 -6.49 -3.95 25.38
CA GLN A 162 -5.33 -3.24 25.90
C GLN A 162 -4.01 -3.96 25.58
N GLN A 163 -3.05 -3.18 25.03
CA GLN A 163 -1.61 -3.43 25.11
C GLN A 163 -1.12 -4.74 24.48
N GLU A 164 -0.95 -4.77 23.17
CA GLU A 164 0.14 -5.57 22.60
C GLU A 164 0.77 -4.89 21.39
N ILE A 165 2.00 -4.50 21.63
CA ILE A 165 3.17 -4.31 20.75
C ILE A 165 2.90 -4.37 19.25
N TRP A 166 3.09 -3.25 18.60
CA TRP A 166 3.13 -3.06 17.15
C TRP A 166 4.22 -3.94 16.52
N TYR A 167 3.84 -5.10 16.00
CA TYR A 167 4.69 -5.84 15.09
C TYR A 167 4.55 -5.26 13.68
N TYR A 168 5.49 -4.37 13.33
CA TYR A 168 5.80 -4.13 11.94
C TYR A 168 6.36 -5.42 11.36
N VAL A 169 5.57 -6.20 10.62
CA VAL A 169 6.10 -7.21 9.73
C VAL A 169 6.71 -6.50 8.53
N LYS A 170 7.93 -6.01 8.70
CA LYS A 170 8.83 -5.72 7.60
C LYS A 170 9.08 -7.09 6.94
N PHE A 171 8.55 -7.32 5.76
CA PHE A 171 8.98 -8.43 4.93
C PHE A 171 10.45 -8.18 4.56
N GLU A 172 11.37 -8.63 5.39
CA GLU A 172 12.75 -8.84 5.00
C GLU A 172 12.79 -10.04 4.04
N ASP A 173 13.42 -9.82 2.88
CA ASP A 173 13.68 -10.83 1.85
C ASP A 173 14.26 -12.11 2.45
N ASN A 174 13.48 -13.15 2.57
CA ASN A 174 13.95 -14.52 2.48
C ASN A 174 12.78 -15.41 2.07
N LEU A 175 12.70 -15.68 0.77
CA LEU A 175 11.98 -16.82 0.22
C LEU A 175 12.67 -18.12 0.68
N ASN A 176 12.45 -18.52 1.93
CA ASN A 176 12.60 -19.90 2.33
C ASN A 176 11.23 -20.39 2.78
N PHE A 177 10.57 -21.06 1.86
CA PHE A 177 9.44 -21.92 2.15
C PHE A 177 9.94 -23.04 3.06
N CYS A 178 9.77 -22.91 4.35
CA CYS A 178 9.88 -24.03 5.27
C CYS A 178 8.47 -24.50 5.59
N PHE A 179 8.05 -25.59 4.97
CA PHE A 179 6.91 -26.37 5.42
C PHE A 179 7.25 -26.91 6.82
N LEU A 180 6.66 -26.34 7.85
CA LEU A 180 6.60 -26.96 9.15
C LEU A 180 5.32 -27.78 9.21
N THR A 181 5.48 -29.08 8.96
CA THR A 181 4.52 -30.10 9.38
C THR A 181 4.53 -30.15 10.91
N ASN A 182 3.37 -29.89 11.50
CA ASN A 182 3.12 -30.19 12.91
C ASN A 182 2.98 -31.71 13.11
N PRO A 183 3.49 -32.26 14.23
CA PRO A 183 3.11 -33.56 14.70
C PRO A 183 1.70 -33.60 15.33
#